data_bb1d1568d1f751b5aec51cbccfb93821
#
_entry.id   bb1d1568d1f751b5aec51cbccfb93821
#
_cell.length_a   1.000
_cell.length_b   1.000
_cell.length_c   1.000
_cell.angle_alpha   90.00
_cell.angle_beta   90.00
_cell.angle_gamma   90.00
#
_symmetry.space_group_name_H-M   'P 1'
#
loop_
_entity.id
_entity.type
_entity.pdbx_description
1 polymer ?
#
loop_
_entity_poly.entity_id
_entity_poly.type
_entity_poly.pdbx_seq_one_letter_code
_entity_poly.pdbx_strand_id
1 'polypeptide(L)'
;HRVISGFMIQGGGHLEDMTAKDADLEPITNEANNGLRNDRGTVAMARTAYPHSATSQFFINHKDNDFLNFRTNQVEEGWGYAVFGKVTEGIEVVDEIAAVQTTAVSYYQDVPAEAIKILKAEVIE
;
A
#
# COMPACT_ATOMS: atom_id res chain seq x y z
N HIS A 1 4.02 -8.10 1.58
CA HIS A 1 3.99 -9.18 0.56
C HIS A 1 4.40 -8.71 -0.84
N ARG A 2 4.49 -7.42 -1.04
CA ARG A 2 4.84 -6.86 -2.36
C ARG A 2 5.74 -5.64 -2.20
N VAL A 3 6.91 -5.71 -2.84
CA VAL A 3 7.92 -4.65 -2.77
C VAL A 3 8.42 -4.36 -4.17
N ILE A 4 8.30 -3.11 -4.60
CA ILE A 4 8.85 -2.64 -5.88
C ILE A 4 9.67 -1.40 -5.61
N SER A 5 11.00 -1.52 -5.70
CA SER A 5 11.93 -0.40 -5.50
C SER A 5 11.60 0.73 -6.48
N GLY A 6 11.61 1.98 -6.00
CA GLY A 6 11.26 3.13 -6.82
C GLY A 6 9.77 3.27 -7.12
N PHE A 7 8.94 2.48 -6.44
CA PHE A 7 7.48 2.58 -6.54
C PHE A 7 6.82 2.57 -5.16
N MET A 8 6.69 1.41 -4.53
CA MET A 8 5.99 1.32 -3.22
C MET A 8 6.34 0.02 -2.50
N ILE A 9 6.01 -0.03 -1.20
CA ILE A 9 5.99 -1.25 -0.42
C ILE A 9 4.58 -1.45 0.12
N GLN A 10 4.05 -2.67 0.04
CA GLN A 10 2.65 -2.97 0.33
C GLN A 10 2.52 -4.11 1.34
N GLY A 11 1.59 -3.96 2.27
CA GLY A 11 1.31 -4.95 3.29
C GLY A 11 -0.14 -4.93 3.76
N GLY A 12 -0.43 -5.71 4.78
CA GLY A 12 -1.74 -5.75 5.45
C GLY A 12 -2.72 -6.77 4.90
N GLY A 13 -2.36 -7.51 3.85
CA GLY A 13 -3.28 -8.45 3.19
C GLY A 13 -2.88 -9.92 3.25
N HIS A 14 -1.65 -10.23 3.66
CA HIS A 14 -1.12 -11.60 3.59
C HIS A 14 -0.36 -11.98 4.84
N LEU A 15 -0.39 -13.28 5.17
CA LEU A 15 0.46 -13.87 6.19
C LEU A 15 1.85 -14.15 5.60
N GLU A 16 2.79 -14.56 6.46
CA GLU A 16 4.16 -14.85 6.07
C GLU A 16 4.27 -15.89 4.95
N ASP A 17 3.38 -16.88 4.95
CA ASP A 17 3.33 -17.94 3.94
C ASP A 17 2.58 -17.55 2.66
N MET A 18 2.23 -16.28 2.52
CA MET A 18 1.46 -15.72 1.41
C MET A 18 -0.01 -16.14 1.38
N THR A 19 -0.52 -16.75 2.44
CA THR A 19 -1.96 -16.97 2.59
C THR A 19 -2.65 -15.62 2.76
N ALA A 20 -3.72 -15.39 2.00
CA ALA A 20 -4.49 -14.15 2.12
C ALA A 20 -5.18 -14.08 3.49
N LYS A 21 -5.11 -12.92 4.13
CA LYS A 21 -5.86 -12.66 5.36
C LYS A 21 -7.30 -12.34 5.02
N ASP A 22 -8.22 -12.79 5.86
CA ASP A 22 -9.60 -12.33 5.76
C ASP A 22 -9.67 -10.90 6.28
N ALA A 23 -10.38 -10.03 5.57
CA ALA A 23 -10.63 -8.69 6.05
C ALA A 23 -11.68 -8.73 7.16
N ASP A 24 -11.35 -8.10 8.28
CA ASP A 24 -12.27 -8.04 9.44
C ASP A 24 -13.42 -7.05 9.21
N LEU A 25 -13.25 -6.14 8.28
CA LEU A 25 -14.19 -5.04 8.03
C LEU A 25 -14.63 -5.03 6.57
N GLU A 26 -15.80 -4.47 6.34
CA GLU A 26 -16.34 -4.27 5.00
C GLU A 26 -15.49 -3.24 4.23
N PRO A 27 -15.50 -3.29 2.88
CA PRO A 27 -14.84 -2.27 2.07
C PRO A 27 -15.33 -0.86 2.41
N ILE A 28 -14.42 0.10 2.31
CA ILE A 28 -14.70 1.49 2.65
C ILE A 28 -14.73 2.37 1.39
N THR A 29 -15.42 3.49 1.51
CA THR A 29 -15.49 4.50 0.44
C THR A 29 -14.10 5.06 0.17
N ASN A 30 -13.76 5.21 -1.10
CA ASN A 30 -12.50 5.84 -1.52
C ASN A 30 -12.56 7.36 -1.26
N GLU A 31 -11.59 7.86 -0.51
CA GLU A 31 -11.48 9.27 -0.16
C GLU A 31 -10.28 9.94 -0.86
N ALA A 32 -9.86 9.42 -2.01
CA ALA A 32 -8.70 9.97 -2.73
C ALA A 32 -8.91 11.42 -3.19
N ASN A 33 -10.16 11.90 -3.20
CA ASN A 33 -10.50 13.29 -3.49
C ASN A 33 -10.28 14.23 -2.30
N ASN A 34 -9.50 13.83 -1.32
CA ASN A 34 -9.23 14.62 -0.11
C ASN A 34 -8.13 15.68 -0.29
N GLY A 35 -7.57 15.81 -1.48
CA GLY A 35 -6.51 16.78 -1.77
C GLY A 35 -5.10 16.32 -1.42
N LEU A 36 -4.94 15.13 -0.86
CA LEU A 36 -3.62 14.58 -0.52
C LEU A 36 -3.03 13.84 -1.72
N ARG A 37 -1.72 13.95 -1.89
CA ARG A 37 -0.99 13.39 -3.01
C ARG A 37 -0.19 12.16 -2.59
N ASN A 38 -0.02 11.22 -3.53
CA ASN A 38 0.81 10.03 -3.34
C ASN A 38 2.30 10.38 -3.49
N ASP A 39 2.80 11.25 -2.61
CA ASP A 39 4.21 11.65 -2.56
C ASP A 39 5.03 10.62 -1.78
N ARG A 40 6.36 10.65 -1.97
CA ARG A 40 7.28 9.78 -1.23
C ARG A 40 7.01 9.85 0.27
N GLY A 41 6.90 8.69 0.91
CA GLY A 41 6.68 8.57 2.35
C GLY A 41 5.24 8.64 2.78
N THR A 42 4.29 8.88 1.88
CA THR A 42 2.87 8.84 2.22
C THR A 42 2.36 7.41 2.26
N VAL A 43 1.34 7.18 3.08
CA VAL A 43 0.67 5.89 3.26
C VAL A 43 -0.72 5.98 2.63
N ALA A 44 -1.05 5.04 1.76
CA ALA A 44 -2.31 5.03 1.04
C ALA A 44 -2.96 3.65 1.09
N MET A 45 -4.27 3.62 0.86
CA MET A 45 -5.02 2.36 0.82
C MET A 45 -4.84 1.66 -0.53
N ALA A 46 -4.41 0.41 -0.49
CA ALA A 46 -4.46 -0.47 -1.65
C ALA A 46 -5.91 -0.92 -1.88
N ARG A 47 -6.24 -1.21 -3.12
CA ARG A 47 -7.58 -1.63 -3.52
C ARG A 47 -7.53 -2.43 -4.81
N THR A 48 -8.65 -3.02 -5.19
CA THR A 48 -8.82 -3.63 -6.50
C THR A 48 -9.14 -2.55 -7.55
N ALA A 49 -9.47 -2.97 -8.77
CA ALA A 49 -9.90 -2.05 -9.81
C ALA A 49 -11.18 -1.28 -9.47
N TYR A 50 -11.98 -1.80 -8.54
CA TYR A 50 -13.18 -1.10 -8.07
C TYR A 50 -12.79 0.02 -7.10
N PRO A 51 -13.24 1.26 -7.32
CA PRO A 51 -12.80 2.40 -6.51
C PRO A 51 -13.03 2.27 -5.01
N HIS A 52 -14.14 1.68 -4.61
CA HIS A 52 -14.58 1.58 -3.21
C HIS A 52 -14.42 0.15 -2.67
N SER A 53 -13.24 -0.44 -2.88
CA SER A 53 -12.96 -1.84 -2.53
C SER A 53 -11.89 -2.03 -1.47
N ALA A 54 -11.33 -0.95 -0.91
CA ALA A 54 -10.25 -1.03 0.07
C ALA A 54 -10.75 -1.66 1.38
N THR A 55 -9.95 -2.57 1.93
CA THR A 55 -10.24 -3.20 3.23
C THR A 55 -9.06 -3.04 4.19
N SER A 56 -8.05 -3.91 4.12
CA SER A 56 -6.94 -3.92 5.08
C SER A 56 -5.58 -3.64 4.47
N GLN A 57 -5.44 -3.71 3.16
CA GLN A 57 -4.13 -3.54 2.53
C GLN A 57 -3.80 -2.07 2.36
N PHE A 58 -2.55 -1.73 2.60
CA PHE A 58 -2.02 -0.39 2.44
C PHE A 58 -0.65 -0.45 1.77
N PHE A 59 -0.18 0.69 1.29
CA PHE A 59 1.17 0.79 0.78
C PHE A 59 1.81 2.10 1.21
N ILE A 60 3.14 2.11 1.22
CA ILE A 60 3.93 3.31 1.47
C ILE A 60 4.62 3.66 0.16
N ASN A 61 4.42 4.87 -0.31
CA ASN A 61 5.04 5.34 -1.54
C ASN A 61 6.54 5.50 -1.36
N HIS A 62 7.34 4.85 -2.22
CA HIS A 62 8.80 4.94 -2.20
C HIS A 62 9.32 6.12 -3.03
N LYS A 63 8.48 6.71 -3.86
CA LYS A 63 8.73 7.94 -4.60
C LYS A 63 7.43 8.70 -4.79
N ASP A 64 7.47 9.87 -5.42
CA ASP A 64 6.28 10.62 -5.81
C ASP A 64 5.60 9.88 -6.97
N ASN A 65 4.42 9.32 -6.70
CA ASN A 65 3.65 8.53 -7.65
C ASN A 65 2.42 9.32 -8.12
N ASP A 66 2.63 10.33 -8.93
CA ASP A 66 1.56 11.24 -9.38
C ASP A 66 0.43 10.51 -10.10
N PHE A 67 0.73 9.42 -10.79
CA PHE A 67 -0.27 8.64 -11.51
C PHE A 67 -1.27 7.93 -10.58
N LEU A 68 -1.00 7.86 -9.27
CA LEU A 68 -1.90 7.29 -8.27
C LEU A 68 -2.84 8.33 -7.65
N ASN A 69 -2.67 9.61 -7.99
CA ASN A 69 -3.50 10.67 -7.42
C ASN A 69 -4.89 10.70 -8.06
N PHE A 70 -5.86 11.19 -7.28
CA PHE A 70 -7.21 11.39 -7.77
C PHE A 70 -7.22 12.35 -8.97
N ARG A 71 -7.97 12.00 -10.00
CA ARG A 71 -8.15 12.84 -11.19
C ARG A 71 -9.61 13.21 -11.40
N THR A 72 -10.52 12.24 -11.29
CA THR A 72 -11.95 12.46 -11.50
C THR A 72 -12.75 11.31 -10.90
N ASN A 73 -13.98 11.58 -10.50
CA ASN A 73 -14.93 10.56 -10.06
C ASN A 73 -15.92 10.16 -11.19
N GLN A 74 -15.69 10.64 -12.41
CA GLN A 74 -16.57 10.36 -13.55
C GLN A 74 -16.34 8.96 -14.13
N VAL A 75 -15.14 8.42 -13.95
CA VAL A 75 -14.76 7.07 -14.39
C VAL A 75 -13.97 6.39 -13.29
N GLU A 76 -14.05 5.05 -13.23
CA GLU A 76 -13.38 4.27 -12.19
C GLU A 76 -11.86 4.50 -12.16
N GLU A 77 -11.22 4.58 -13.33
CA GLU A 77 -9.78 4.76 -13.46
C GLU A 77 -9.30 6.12 -12.94
N GLY A 78 -10.20 7.09 -12.82
CA GLY A 78 -9.87 8.43 -12.36
C GLY A 78 -9.80 8.60 -10.86
N TRP A 79 -10.30 7.62 -10.08
CA TRP A 79 -10.42 7.75 -8.62
C TRP A 79 -9.09 7.82 -7.89
N GLY A 80 -8.07 7.11 -8.34
CA GLY A 80 -6.78 7.09 -7.66
C GLY A 80 -6.81 6.32 -6.34
N TYR A 81 -5.80 6.60 -5.50
CA TYR A 81 -5.57 5.87 -4.24
C TYR A 81 -5.54 6.86 -3.08
N ALA A 82 -6.33 6.57 -2.04
CA ALA A 82 -6.55 7.49 -0.93
C ALA A 82 -5.36 7.50 0.03
N VAL A 83 -4.67 8.64 0.11
CA VAL A 83 -3.63 8.88 1.11
C VAL A 83 -4.29 9.21 2.43
N PHE A 84 -3.89 8.53 3.51
CA PHE A 84 -4.44 8.75 4.84
C PHE A 84 -3.38 9.00 5.91
N GLY A 85 -2.10 8.94 5.56
CA GLY A 85 -1.03 9.14 6.52
C GLY A 85 0.31 9.38 5.84
N LYS A 86 1.34 9.58 6.65
CA LYS A 86 2.72 9.72 6.19
C LYS A 86 3.69 9.17 7.22
N VAL A 87 4.84 8.71 6.74
CA VAL A 87 5.94 8.28 7.61
C VAL A 87 6.56 9.54 8.24
N THR A 88 6.59 9.60 9.57
CA THR A 88 7.18 10.71 10.32
C THR A 88 8.58 10.38 10.82
N GLU A 89 8.87 9.10 11.07
CA GLU A 89 10.18 8.60 11.49
C GLU A 89 10.44 7.27 10.79
N GLY A 90 11.68 6.99 10.45
CA GLY A 90 12.07 5.70 9.91
C GLY A 90 11.92 5.56 8.40
N ILE A 91 11.98 6.66 7.65
CA ILE A 91 11.93 6.58 6.18
C ILE A 91 13.09 5.74 5.63
N GLU A 92 14.22 5.71 6.31
CA GLU A 92 15.36 4.87 5.96
C GLU A 92 15.02 3.37 6.05
N VAL A 93 14.09 2.98 6.94
CA VAL A 93 13.60 1.60 7.02
C VAL A 93 12.75 1.27 5.79
N VAL A 94 11.95 2.21 5.31
CA VAL A 94 11.21 2.05 4.05
C VAL A 94 12.19 1.81 2.89
N ASP A 95 13.27 2.58 2.83
CA ASP A 95 14.29 2.42 1.80
C ASP A 95 14.99 1.05 1.90
N GLU A 96 15.28 0.58 3.11
CA GLU A 96 15.87 -0.75 3.32
C GLU A 96 14.94 -1.87 2.85
N ILE A 97 13.66 -1.77 3.18
CA ILE A 97 12.65 -2.74 2.73
C ILE A 97 12.55 -2.72 1.20
N ALA A 98 12.53 -1.54 0.62
CA ALA A 98 12.42 -1.37 -0.83
C ALA A 98 13.62 -1.95 -1.60
N ALA A 99 14.76 -2.12 -0.93
CA ALA A 99 15.99 -2.63 -1.52
C ALA A 99 16.16 -4.15 -1.41
N VAL A 100 15.26 -4.87 -0.73
CA VAL A 100 15.41 -6.31 -0.55
C VAL A 100 15.21 -7.05 -1.86
N GLN A 101 15.81 -8.23 -1.94
CA GLN A 101 15.63 -9.13 -3.08
C GLN A 101 14.18 -9.65 -3.09
N THR A 102 13.57 -9.68 -4.26
CA THR A 102 12.21 -10.17 -4.46
C THR A 102 12.18 -11.38 -5.38
N THR A 103 11.08 -12.11 -5.31
CA THR A 103 10.86 -13.31 -6.10
C THR A 103 9.37 -13.45 -6.43
N ALA A 104 9.02 -14.43 -7.24
CA ALA A 104 7.63 -14.79 -7.50
C ALA A 104 7.23 -15.96 -6.59
N VAL A 105 6.01 -15.87 -6.03
CA VAL A 105 5.42 -16.96 -5.22
C VAL A 105 4.02 -17.21 -5.76
N SER A 106 3.78 -18.38 -6.36
CA SER A 106 2.51 -18.71 -7.01
C SER A 106 2.15 -17.66 -8.06
N TYR A 107 1.01 -16.97 -7.94
CA TYR A 107 0.56 -15.92 -8.84
C TYR A 107 1.12 -14.54 -8.47
N TYR A 108 1.81 -14.42 -7.34
CA TYR A 108 2.28 -13.15 -6.83
C TYR A 108 3.68 -12.84 -7.32
N GLN A 109 3.87 -11.61 -7.79
CA GLN A 109 5.16 -11.07 -8.21
C GLN A 109 5.70 -10.12 -7.14
N ASP A 110 6.98 -9.84 -7.18
CA ASP A 110 7.62 -8.83 -6.33
C ASP A 110 7.48 -9.11 -4.83
N VAL A 111 7.52 -10.40 -4.48
CA VAL A 111 7.44 -10.85 -3.08
C VAL A 111 8.84 -10.84 -2.49
N PRO A 112 9.07 -10.24 -1.30
CA PRO A 112 10.37 -10.33 -0.64
C PRO A 112 10.84 -11.79 -0.52
N ALA A 113 12.09 -12.07 -0.94
CA ALA A 113 12.64 -13.43 -0.91
C ALA A 113 12.71 -13.97 0.52
N GLU A 114 12.97 -13.09 1.49
CA GLU A 114 12.82 -13.39 2.91
C GLU A 114 11.64 -12.59 3.44
N ALA A 115 10.72 -13.23 4.17
CA ALA A 115 9.51 -12.59 4.64
C ALA A 115 9.83 -11.38 5.51
N ILE A 116 9.14 -10.27 5.24
CA ILE A 116 9.19 -9.05 6.04
C ILE A 116 7.86 -8.98 6.80
N LYS A 117 7.96 -8.91 8.13
CA LYS A 117 6.77 -8.99 8.99
C LYS A 117 6.53 -7.68 9.72
N ILE A 118 5.26 -7.31 9.82
CA ILE A 118 4.84 -6.26 10.75
C ILE A 118 4.66 -6.93 12.11
N LEU A 119 5.55 -6.63 13.05
CA LEU A 119 5.54 -7.26 14.37
C LEU A 119 4.47 -6.65 15.29
N LYS A 120 4.17 -5.37 15.09
CA LYS A 120 3.24 -4.65 15.93
C LYS A 120 2.72 -3.42 15.21
N ALA A 121 1.44 -3.16 15.36
CA ALA A 121 0.81 -1.91 14.93
C ALA A 121 -0.15 -1.48 16.03
N GLU A 122 -0.01 -0.24 16.49
CA GLU A 122 -0.86 0.31 17.55
C GLU A 122 -1.13 1.78 17.32
N VAL A 123 -2.30 2.22 17.78
CA VAL A 123 -2.67 3.64 17.76
C VAL A 123 -2.09 4.29 19.01
N ILE A 124 -1.37 5.40 18.79
CA ILE A 124 -0.79 6.20 19.89
C ILE A 124 -1.65 7.46 20.03
N GLU A 125 -2.15 7.69 21.24
CA GLU A 125 -2.97 8.86 21.54
C GLU A 125 -2.22 9.89 22.37
#